data_567bdc64ce829e30d21ee113f1c057fd
#
_entry.id   567bdc64ce829e30d21ee113f1c057fd
#
_cell.length_a   1.000
_cell.length_b   1.000
_cell.length_c   1.000
_cell.angle_alpha   90.00
_cell.angle_beta   90.00
_cell.angle_gamma   90.00
#
_symmetry.space_group_name_H-M   'P 1'
#
loop_
_entity.id
_entity.type
_entity.pdbx_description
1 polymer ?
#
loop_
_entity_poly.entity_id
_entity_poly.type
_entity_poly.pdbx_seq_one_letter_code
_entity_poly.pdbx_strand_id
1 'polypeptide(L)'
;MAKIIIYTTERCPKCNKLKTFLEAHSVAFEVADMSTPEALTELRFNGVFTVTAPVLQINDTFLTHEELFSGGEVNPEKIQKIL
;
A
#
# COMPACT_ATOMS: atom_id res chain seq x y z
N MET A 1 11.65 14.18 1.65
CA MET A 1 11.37 12.83 2.12
C MET A 1 10.05 12.33 1.57
N ALA A 2 9.98 11.07 1.18
CA ALA A 2 8.75 10.50 0.65
C ALA A 2 7.78 10.19 1.79
N LYS A 3 6.51 10.52 1.61
CA LYS A 3 5.46 10.12 2.52
C LYS A 3 4.92 8.78 2.04
N ILE A 4 5.06 7.75 2.88
CA ILE A 4 4.67 6.39 2.53
C ILE A 4 3.59 5.90 3.49
N ILE A 5 2.46 5.49 2.94
CA ILE A 5 1.31 5.02 3.71
C ILE A 5 0.86 3.68 3.14
N ILE A 6 0.69 2.69 4.03
CA ILE A 6 0.08 1.41 3.67
C ILE A 6 -1.37 1.43 4.17
N TYR A 7 -2.32 1.29 3.25
CA TYR A 7 -3.72 1.14 3.59
C TYR A 7 -4.01 -0.34 3.78
N THR A 8 -4.43 -0.72 4.97
CA THR A 8 -4.61 -2.12 5.36
C THR A 8 -6.04 -2.39 5.85
N THR A 9 -6.36 -3.67 6.02
CA THR A 9 -7.57 -4.12 6.72
C THR A 9 -7.15 -5.03 7.86
N GLU A 10 -8.09 -5.35 8.75
CA GLU A 10 -7.82 -6.12 9.97
C GLU A 10 -7.18 -7.49 9.70
N ARG A 11 -7.62 -8.17 8.64
CA ARG A 11 -7.11 -9.50 8.29
C ARG A 11 -6.53 -9.47 6.89
N CYS A 12 -5.27 -9.11 6.80
CA CYS A 12 -4.63 -8.96 5.50
C CYS A 12 -3.23 -9.58 5.52
N PRO A 13 -3.10 -10.86 5.17
CA PRO A 13 -1.77 -11.49 5.06
C PRO A 13 -0.86 -10.77 4.07
N LYS A 14 -1.43 -10.28 2.97
CA LYS A 14 -0.66 -9.53 1.96
C LYS A 14 -0.14 -8.21 2.52
N CYS A 15 -0.92 -7.55 3.37
CA CYS A 15 -0.45 -6.33 4.02
C CYS A 15 0.78 -6.58 4.88
N ASN A 16 0.80 -7.71 5.60
CA ASN A 16 1.96 -8.09 6.41
C ASN A 16 3.18 -8.36 5.55
N LYS A 17 3.00 -8.99 4.40
CA LYS A 17 4.10 -9.21 3.45
C LYS A 17 4.67 -7.90 2.94
N LEU A 18 3.81 -6.93 2.63
CA LEU A 18 4.24 -5.62 2.19
C LEU A 18 4.99 -4.88 3.27
N LYS A 19 4.49 -4.91 4.51
CA LYS A 19 5.17 -4.29 5.65
C LYS A 19 6.56 -4.87 5.86
N THR A 20 6.67 -6.19 5.83
CA THR A 20 7.94 -6.89 5.97
C THR A 20 8.92 -6.48 4.86
N PHE A 21 8.44 -6.38 3.64
CA PHE A 21 9.25 -5.95 2.51
C PHE A 21 9.83 -4.54 2.75
N LEU A 22 8.97 -3.61 3.15
CA LEU A 22 9.43 -2.22 3.39
C LEU A 22 10.38 -2.13 4.57
N GLU A 23 10.14 -2.90 5.63
CA GLU A 23 11.04 -2.94 6.78
C GLU A 23 12.40 -3.51 6.41
N ALA A 24 12.41 -4.54 5.58
CA ALA A 24 13.66 -5.15 5.11
C ALA A 24 14.50 -4.18 4.27
N HIS A 25 13.85 -3.22 3.62
CA HIS A 25 14.53 -2.20 2.83
C HIS A 25 14.74 -0.88 3.60
N SER A 26 14.54 -0.91 4.92
CA SER A 26 14.71 0.25 5.80
C SER A 26 13.85 1.45 5.39
N VAL A 27 12.66 1.18 4.89
CA VAL A 27 11.72 2.22 4.46
C VAL A 27 10.74 2.51 5.58
N ALA A 28 10.69 3.75 6.03
CA ALA A 28 9.72 4.18 7.04
C ALA A 28 8.35 4.37 6.37
N PHE A 29 7.29 3.91 7.03
CA PHE A 29 5.93 4.03 6.50
C PHE A 29 4.92 4.22 7.62
N GLU A 30 3.76 4.75 7.27
CA GLU A 30 2.62 4.84 8.16
C GLU A 30 1.59 3.79 7.73
N VAL A 31 0.71 3.42 8.66
CA VAL A 31 -0.35 2.44 8.40
C VAL A 31 -1.69 3.12 8.60
N ALA A 32 -2.59 2.97 7.64
CA ALA A 32 -3.95 3.49 7.71
C ALA A 32 -4.95 2.35 7.53
N ASP A 33 -6.05 2.41 8.27
CA ASP A 33 -7.12 1.42 8.17
C ASP A 33 -8.00 1.77 6.97
N MET A 34 -7.95 0.94 5.94
CA MET A 34 -8.70 1.13 4.70
C MET A 34 -10.21 0.99 4.89
N SER A 35 -10.66 0.41 5.99
CA SER A 35 -12.08 0.24 6.26
C SER A 35 -12.75 1.49 6.81
N THR A 36 -11.98 2.52 7.17
CA THR A 36 -12.56 3.77 7.68
C THR A 36 -13.12 4.61 6.53
N PRO A 37 -14.21 5.37 6.78
CA PRO A 37 -14.73 6.28 5.76
C PRO A 37 -13.71 7.31 5.29
N GLU A 38 -12.88 7.79 6.20
CA GLU A 38 -11.84 8.79 5.89
C GLU A 38 -10.84 8.24 4.89
N ALA A 39 -10.36 7.01 5.11
CA ALA A 39 -9.39 6.38 4.22
C ALA A 39 -10.00 6.12 2.85
N LEU A 40 -11.22 5.61 2.80
CA LEU A 40 -11.91 5.35 1.54
C LEU A 40 -12.15 6.63 0.74
N THR A 41 -12.51 7.71 1.43
CA THR A 41 -12.72 9.01 0.81
C THR A 41 -11.41 9.52 0.21
N GLU A 42 -10.32 9.42 0.95
CA GLU A 42 -8.99 9.83 0.48
C GLU A 42 -8.58 9.05 -0.77
N LEU A 43 -8.78 7.73 -0.75
CA LEU A 43 -8.44 6.89 -1.90
C LEU A 43 -9.29 7.26 -3.13
N ARG A 44 -10.58 7.44 -2.95
CA ARG A 44 -11.48 7.81 -4.06
C ARG A 44 -11.15 9.17 -4.63
N PHE A 45 -10.80 10.12 -3.77
CA PHE A 45 -10.40 11.44 -4.19
C PHE A 45 -9.17 11.39 -5.10
N ASN A 46 -8.32 10.42 -4.89
CA ASN A 46 -7.11 10.23 -5.69
C ASN A 46 -7.28 9.21 -6.83
N GLY A 47 -8.52 8.86 -7.14
CA GLY A 47 -8.83 7.97 -8.25
C GLY A 47 -8.68 6.48 -7.95
N VAL A 48 -8.58 6.12 -6.69
CA VAL A 48 -8.44 4.71 -6.28
C VAL A 48 -9.79 4.20 -5.80
N PHE A 49 -10.38 3.28 -6.54
CA PHE A 49 -11.73 2.77 -6.25
C PHE A 49 -11.75 1.33 -5.77
N THR A 50 -10.60 0.77 -5.42
CA THR A 50 -10.53 -0.59 -4.90
C THR A 50 -10.92 -0.62 -3.42
N VAL A 51 -11.50 -1.74 -3.00
CA VAL A 51 -11.77 -2.02 -1.59
C VAL A 51 -10.88 -3.16 -1.09
N THR A 52 -9.95 -3.61 -1.91
CA THR A 52 -9.05 -4.71 -1.59
C THR A 52 -7.72 -4.18 -1.09
N ALA A 53 -7.34 -4.59 0.11
CA ALA A 53 -6.04 -4.24 0.69
C ALA A 53 -4.96 -5.20 0.16
N PRO A 54 -3.69 -4.80 0.15
CA PRO A 54 -3.19 -3.49 0.54
C PRO A 54 -3.20 -2.47 -0.59
N VAL A 55 -3.18 -1.20 -0.23
CA VAL A 55 -2.89 -0.11 -1.16
C VAL A 55 -1.69 0.63 -0.61
N LEU A 56 -0.71 0.89 -1.45
CA LEU A 56 0.50 1.62 -1.05
C LEU A 56 0.47 3.01 -1.67
N GLN A 57 0.63 4.02 -0.84
CA GLN A 57 0.78 5.39 -1.28
C GLN A 57 2.23 5.83 -1.06
N ILE A 58 2.86 6.32 -2.13
CA ILE A 58 4.18 6.94 -2.05
C ILE A 58 4.04 8.34 -2.65
N ASN A 59 4.06 9.36 -1.79
CA ASN A 59 3.73 10.74 -2.15
C ASN A 59 2.35 10.79 -2.80
N ASP A 60 2.25 11.12 -4.07
CA ASP A 60 0.99 11.20 -4.82
C ASP A 60 0.73 9.97 -5.69
N THR A 61 1.58 8.95 -5.59
CA THR A 61 1.46 7.73 -6.37
C THR A 61 0.79 6.64 -5.55
N PHE A 62 -0.25 6.03 -6.09
CA PHE A 62 -0.98 4.95 -5.43
C PHE A 62 -0.81 3.66 -6.21
N LEU A 63 -0.44 2.59 -5.53
CA LEU A 63 -0.34 1.25 -6.09
C LEU A 63 -1.38 0.36 -5.43
N THR A 64 -2.21 -0.28 -6.25
CA THR A 64 -3.20 -1.24 -5.75
C THR A 64 -2.55 -2.61 -5.55
N HIS A 65 -3.30 -3.52 -4.92
CA HIS A 65 -2.79 -4.87 -4.66
C HIS A 65 -2.36 -5.60 -5.94
N GLU A 66 -3.02 -5.32 -7.07
CA GLU A 66 -2.67 -5.96 -8.34
C GLU A 66 -1.28 -5.55 -8.83
N GLU A 67 -0.89 -4.32 -8.55
CA GLU A 67 0.43 -3.81 -8.92
C GLU A 67 1.51 -4.21 -7.91
N LEU A 68 1.11 -4.31 -6.64
CA LEU A 68 2.05 -4.62 -5.56
C LEU A 68 2.45 -6.10 -5.52
N PHE A 69 1.59 -6.99 -6.01
CA PHE A 69 1.81 -8.42 -5.90
C PHE A 69 1.79 -9.08 -7.26
N SER A 70 2.65 -10.09 -7.39
CA SER A 70 2.71 -10.95 -8.57
C SER A 70 2.79 -12.39 -8.07
N GLY A 71 1.79 -13.20 -8.44
CA GLY A 71 1.75 -14.60 -8.01
C GLY A 71 1.67 -14.80 -6.50
N GLY A 72 1.04 -13.86 -5.78
CA GLY A 72 0.91 -13.93 -4.33
C GLY A 72 2.10 -13.39 -3.55
N GLU A 73 3.14 -12.94 -4.24
CA GLU A 73 4.34 -12.36 -3.62
C GLU A 73 4.48 -10.88 -3.98
N VAL A 74 5.15 -10.13 -3.09
CA VAL A 74 5.42 -8.72 -3.33
C VAL A 74 6.26 -8.56 -4.59
N ASN A 75 5.86 -7.59 -5.43
CA ASN A 75 6.62 -7.27 -6.64
C ASN A 75 7.60 -6.13 -6.32
N PRO A 76 8.88 -6.44 -6.06
CA PRO A 76 9.83 -5.42 -5.65
C PRO A 76 10.14 -4.40 -6.74
N GLU A 77 10.07 -4.81 -7.99
CA GLU A 77 10.37 -3.91 -9.12
C GLU A 77 9.40 -2.74 -9.18
N LYS A 78 8.12 -3.00 -8.98
CA LYS A 78 7.09 -1.94 -9.00
C LYS A 78 7.27 -0.94 -7.87
N ILE A 79 7.65 -1.43 -6.69
CA ILE A 79 7.81 -0.60 -5.52
C ILE A 79 9.13 0.20 -5.60
N GLN A 80 10.23 -0.47 -5.93
CA GLN A 80 11.53 0.19 -6.00
C GLN A 80 11.59 1.26 -7.09
N LYS A 81 10.81 1.10 -8.14
CA LYS A 81 10.78 2.05 -9.25
C LYS A 81 10.28 3.44 -8.83
N ILE A 82 9.45 3.51 -7.79
CA ILE A 82 8.88 4.77 -7.33
C ILE A 82 9.41 5.20 -5.96
N LEU A 83 10.24 4.38 -5.34
CA LEU A 83 10.97 4.79 -4.13
C LEU A 83 12.18 5.69 -4.49
#